data_01e178d05679a5c0aa06c69263064345
#
_entry.id   01e178d05679a5c0aa06c69263064345
#
_cell.length_a   1.000
_cell.length_b   1.000
_cell.length_c   1.000
_cell.angle_alpha   90.00
_cell.angle_beta   90.00
_cell.angle_gamma   90.00
#
_symmetry.space_group_name_H-M   'P 1'
#
loop_
_entity.id
_entity.type
_entity.pdbx_description
1 polymer ?
#
loop_
_entity_poly.entity_id
_entity_poly.type
_entity_poly.pdbx_seq_one_letter_code
_entity_poly.pdbx_strand_id
1 'polypeptide(L)'
;MYAVSEAYKSAIKSYNRTSLIYGTLTTVKGTVYQLNDSNIIKDSLYITNQIVNNSKLCFGSVYAGECGLVINSDIDRYSLFGAEIKLNIIINDESIPLGVFYVDTSERIGSKIKLTAIDKMSNFDVALEENTNGSWFELLNLISTRCNVELAQKQEELVQMHQNVAVQSYTFSKDRIDTYRDALSYLCIVICANATIDRDGNLKIVQYATKPCDSNDVSTRLNNCKFSDYKANYIGVKARFFKSENYYPYSAIEEDVSGLVLDVGDVPIVGGTNESKNNTLHAMLETLKQIEYVPSTLYIAPNPAYDLGDLIECKNVNNSSDSVKTYIMSYKYDYRKKETINCYGDNPLLQNVKSKEEKQSSSMENQMALSSMTILNYTNADRIVIKREPVVVTNLTFSVQGDCSPLLIATIPFTLDVDGVVEFSIYNGLVEMQDAVYRAYYPKGEHFATFAYMWEMEANNRMEFNVRAKCYADLTSSARVQDAKLTMIADAINNSTVVDFESISVDRTEPTMAVEKFAVKSIIYTQGINAGSSTWDGTLSFKEAFGNIALTKVNALAFNESISTSRTAPTKSGIVEVINSISLTRISVAGFNESCEFADD
;
A
#
# COMPACT_ATOMS: atom_id res chain seq x y z
N MET A 1 2.30 22.21 21.54
CA MET A 1 3.12 22.20 22.78
C MET A 1 2.19 22.13 23.98
N TYR A 2 2.49 21.28 24.93
CA TYR A 2 1.76 21.21 26.21
C TYR A 2 1.81 22.55 26.93
N ALA A 3 0.71 22.95 27.54
CA ALA A 3 0.60 24.23 28.22
C ALA A 3 1.46 24.24 29.51
N VAL A 4 2.46 25.09 29.56
CA VAL A 4 3.42 25.20 30.67
C VAL A 4 3.64 26.63 31.07
N SER A 5 4.08 26.85 32.31
CA SER A 5 4.37 28.17 32.86
C SER A 5 5.64 28.80 32.23
N GLU A 6 5.76 30.12 32.35
CA GLU A 6 6.99 30.81 31.95
C GLU A 6 8.20 30.42 32.85
N ALA A 7 7.93 30.04 34.10
CA ALA A 7 8.94 29.50 35.01
C ALA A 7 9.51 28.18 34.46
N TYR A 8 8.64 27.28 33.97
CA TYR A 8 9.07 26.06 33.29
C TYR A 8 9.90 26.36 32.04
N LYS A 9 9.45 27.25 31.16
CA LYS A 9 10.16 27.63 29.92
C LYS A 9 11.56 28.18 30.22
N SER A 10 11.70 28.90 31.32
CA SER A 10 13.02 29.39 31.79
C SER A 10 13.88 28.27 32.36
N ALA A 11 13.29 27.38 33.16
CA ALA A 11 13.98 26.25 33.77
C ALA A 11 14.49 25.24 32.73
N ILE A 12 13.65 24.95 31.68
CA ILE A 12 14.05 24.00 30.63
C ILE A 12 15.25 24.45 29.82
N LYS A 13 15.47 25.77 29.72
CA LYS A 13 16.61 26.39 29.02
C LYS A 13 17.86 26.50 29.93
N SER A 14 17.69 26.26 31.23
CA SER A 14 18.81 26.31 32.19
C SER A 14 19.65 25.03 32.11
N TYR A 15 20.98 25.19 32.23
CA TYR A 15 21.91 24.06 32.29
C TYR A 15 21.71 23.23 33.58
N ASN A 16 21.45 23.90 34.72
CA ASN A 16 21.23 23.28 36.02
C ASN A 16 19.71 23.14 36.26
N ARG A 17 19.13 22.08 35.78
CA ARG A 17 17.74 21.74 36.05
C ARG A 17 17.60 20.42 36.77
N THR A 18 16.70 20.35 37.71
CA THR A 18 16.27 19.09 38.35
C THR A 18 15.09 18.51 37.60
N SER A 19 15.15 17.24 37.30
CA SER A 19 14.03 16.49 36.75
C SER A 19 13.80 15.21 37.53
N LEU A 20 12.58 14.95 37.91
CA LEU A 20 12.16 13.75 38.63
C LEU A 20 11.08 13.03 37.86
N ILE A 21 11.26 11.73 37.64
CA ILE A 21 10.25 10.88 37.00
C ILE A 21 9.42 10.16 38.07
N TYR A 22 8.12 10.08 37.81
CA TYR A 22 7.23 9.25 38.61
C TYR A 22 6.09 8.73 37.74
N GLY A 23 5.47 7.65 38.19
CA GLY A 23 4.37 7.04 37.46
C GLY A 23 3.87 5.78 38.13
N THR A 24 3.02 5.09 37.41
CA THR A 24 2.43 3.81 37.87
C THR A 24 2.52 2.76 36.76
N LEU A 25 2.72 1.53 37.16
CA LEU A 25 2.57 0.34 36.33
C LEU A 25 1.40 -0.47 36.93
N THR A 26 0.29 -0.52 36.19
CA THR A 26 -0.92 -1.21 36.63
C THR A 26 -1.12 -2.47 35.81
N THR A 27 -1.06 -3.63 36.43
CA THR A 27 -1.29 -4.90 35.73
C THR A 27 -2.75 -5.04 35.32
N VAL A 28 -3.03 -5.93 34.36
CA VAL A 28 -4.41 -6.26 33.92
C VAL A 28 -5.29 -6.74 35.10
N LYS A 29 -4.69 -7.30 36.16
CA LYS A 29 -5.40 -7.71 37.37
C LYS A 29 -5.63 -6.56 38.37
N GLY A 30 -5.22 -5.34 38.06
CA GLY A 30 -5.40 -4.15 38.87
C GLY A 30 -4.32 -3.95 39.96
N THR A 31 -3.24 -4.73 39.99
CA THR A 31 -2.13 -4.50 40.92
C THR A 31 -1.31 -3.29 40.42
N VAL A 32 -1.11 -2.31 41.30
CA VAL A 32 -0.41 -1.06 41.01
C VAL A 32 0.99 -1.07 41.60
N TYR A 33 1.98 -0.84 40.80
CA TYR A 33 3.38 -0.64 41.20
C TYR A 33 3.80 0.80 40.93
N GLN A 34 4.50 1.41 41.88
CA GLN A 34 5.01 2.77 41.72
C GLN A 34 6.30 2.76 40.88
N LEU A 35 6.37 3.65 39.90
CA LEU A 35 7.56 3.90 39.11
C LEU A 35 8.18 5.24 39.51
N ASN A 36 9.49 5.27 39.71
CA ASN A 36 10.22 6.47 40.07
C ASN A 36 11.72 6.32 39.79
N ASP A 37 12.50 7.38 40.00
CA ASP A 37 13.94 7.39 39.76
C ASP A 37 14.73 6.33 40.55
N SER A 38 14.17 5.75 41.61
CA SER A 38 14.87 4.71 42.40
C SER A 38 14.75 3.31 41.81
N ASN A 39 13.67 3.02 41.09
CA ASN A 39 13.44 1.71 40.48
C ASN A 39 13.54 1.69 38.96
N ILE A 40 13.41 2.82 38.29
CA ILE A 40 13.73 2.95 36.85
C ILE A 40 15.25 3.01 36.71
N ILE A 41 15.83 2.12 35.92
CA ILE A 41 17.27 2.12 35.68
C ILE A 41 17.67 3.40 34.92
N LYS A 42 18.71 4.06 35.43
CA LYS A 42 19.23 5.28 34.85
C LYS A 42 19.48 5.11 33.36
N ASP A 43 19.12 6.13 32.58
CA ASP A 43 19.33 6.20 31.14
C ASP A 43 18.61 5.16 30.28
N SER A 44 17.65 4.42 30.86
CA SER A 44 16.90 3.40 30.13
C SER A 44 15.56 3.89 29.59
N LEU A 45 14.98 4.96 30.15
CA LEU A 45 13.70 5.48 29.72
C LEU A 45 13.83 6.29 28.43
N TYR A 46 13.07 5.87 27.42
CA TYR A 46 12.86 6.64 26.20
C TYR A 46 11.41 6.62 25.77
N ILE A 47 11.00 7.65 25.04
CA ILE A 47 9.71 7.72 24.36
C ILE A 47 9.96 8.15 22.92
N THR A 48 9.36 7.46 21.97
CA THR A 48 9.41 7.81 20.55
C THR A 48 8.01 7.97 20.00
N ASN A 49 7.82 8.97 19.15
CA ASN A 49 6.57 9.11 18.41
C ASN A 49 6.82 9.87 17.10
N GLN A 50 5.93 9.68 16.10
CA GLN A 50 6.08 10.28 14.78
C GLN A 50 4.74 10.45 14.07
N ILE A 51 4.69 11.46 13.17
CA ILE A 51 3.56 11.72 12.26
C ILE A 51 4.00 11.66 10.78
N VAL A 52 5.13 11.06 10.49
CA VAL A 52 5.68 10.89 9.15
C VAL A 52 6.42 9.56 9.02
N ASN A 53 6.59 9.08 7.82
CA ASN A 53 7.33 7.83 7.54
C ASN A 53 8.84 8.05 7.29
N ASN A 54 9.45 9.03 7.97
CA ASN A 54 10.90 9.34 7.91
C ASN A 54 11.44 9.84 6.56
N SER A 55 10.61 10.35 5.68
CA SER A 55 11.10 10.84 4.37
C SER A 55 10.62 12.23 4.00
N LYS A 56 9.34 12.53 4.09
CA LYS A 56 8.72 13.79 3.67
C LYS A 56 7.49 14.12 4.50
N LEU A 57 7.02 15.36 4.40
CA LEU A 57 5.72 15.75 4.97
C LEU A 57 4.61 14.86 4.38
N CYS A 58 3.75 14.36 5.24
CA CYS A 58 2.56 13.62 4.87
C CYS A 58 1.38 13.94 5.80
N PHE A 59 0.20 13.57 5.33
CA PHE A 59 -1.04 13.59 6.11
C PHE A 59 -1.58 12.17 6.25
N GLY A 60 -2.46 11.97 7.22
CA GLY A 60 -3.06 10.66 7.47
C GLY A 60 -2.15 9.68 8.20
N SER A 61 -1.08 10.15 8.81
CA SER A 61 -0.23 9.29 9.64
C SER A 61 -0.91 8.92 10.93
N VAL A 62 -0.87 7.62 11.27
CA VAL A 62 -1.52 7.01 12.46
C VAL A 62 -0.55 6.03 13.12
N TYR A 63 0.63 6.52 13.48
CA TYR A 63 1.66 5.71 14.14
C TYR A 63 1.41 5.58 15.65
N ALA A 64 1.71 4.41 16.19
CA ALA A 64 1.72 4.20 17.62
C ALA A 64 2.99 4.80 18.24
N GLY A 65 2.85 5.50 19.34
CA GLY A 65 3.97 5.91 20.17
C GLY A 65 4.51 4.72 20.98
N GLU A 66 5.82 4.71 21.18
CA GLU A 66 6.52 3.65 21.94
C GLU A 66 7.21 4.24 23.16
N CYS A 67 7.11 3.53 24.27
CA CYS A 67 7.84 3.80 25.51
C CYS A 67 8.69 2.58 25.88
N GLY A 68 9.98 2.78 26.07
CA GLY A 68 10.85 1.74 26.59
C GLY A 68 11.51 2.14 27.91
N LEU A 69 11.54 1.23 28.86
CA LEU A 69 12.23 1.43 30.14
C LEU A 69 12.72 0.11 30.73
N VAL A 70 13.70 0.21 31.63
CA VAL A 70 14.18 -0.93 32.43
C VAL A 70 13.92 -0.64 33.90
N ILE A 71 13.23 -1.53 34.57
CA ILE A 71 12.97 -1.41 36.00
C ILE A 71 13.74 -2.47 36.79
N ASN A 72 14.14 -2.12 38.02
CA ASN A 72 14.66 -3.07 38.97
C ASN A 72 13.49 -3.55 39.84
N SER A 73 13.07 -4.83 39.67
CA SER A 73 11.87 -5.34 40.29
C SER A 73 11.83 -6.86 40.29
N ASP A 74 11.19 -7.44 41.31
CA ASP A 74 10.94 -8.87 41.42
C ASP A 74 9.57 -9.31 40.88
N ILE A 75 8.83 -8.40 40.21
CA ILE A 75 7.53 -8.69 39.62
C ILE A 75 7.68 -9.83 38.59
N ASP A 76 6.72 -10.76 38.58
CA ASP A 76 6.65 -11.76 37.52
C ASP A 76 6.39 -11.10 36.15
N ARG A 77 7.35 -11.27 35.24
CA ARG A 77 7.28 -10.67 33.89
C ARG A 77 6.01 -11.06 33.13
N TYR A 78 5.50 -12.26 33.31
CA TYR A 78 4.31 -12.75 32.63
C TYR A 78 3.02 -12.02 33.05
N SER A 79 3.02 -11.41 34.24
CA SER A 79 1.90 -10.60 34.71
C SER A 79 1.89 -9.18 34.12
N LEU A 80 2.95 -8.80 33.41
CA LEU A 80 3.14 -7.44 32.87
C LEU A 80 2.63 -7.25 31.45
N PHE A 81 2.34 -8.30 30.70
CA PHE A 81 1.76 -8.17 29.37
C PHE A 81 0.41 -7.44 29.45
N GLY A 82 0.24 -6.40 28.63
CA GLY A 82 -0.94 -5.53 28.63
C GLY A 82 -1.06 -4.61 29.87
N ALA A 83 -0.06 -4.57 30.76
CA ALA A 83 -0.06 -3.65 31.88
C ALA A 83 0.01 -2.19 31.44
N GLU A 84 -0.76 -1.33 32.08
CA GLU A 84 -0.77 0.10 31.81
C GLU A 84 0.40 0.80 32.50
N ILE A 85 1.16 1.58 31.75
CA ILE A 85 2.22 2.45 32.25
C ILE A 85 1.76 3.91 32.10
N LYS A 86 1.64 4.64 33.21
CA LYS A 86 1.44 6.09 33.24
C LYS A 86 2.69 6.76 33.76
N LEU A 87 3.26 7.68 32.98
CA LEU A 87 4.49 8.38 33.35
C LEU A 87 4.27 9.88 33.39
N ASN A 88 4.89 10.51 34.37
CA ASN A 88 4.94 11.96 34.54
C ASN A 88 6.36 12.36 34.88
N ILE A 89 6.71 13.59 34.54
CA ILE A 89 7.97 14.22 34.91
C ILE A 89 7.71 15.53 35.63
N ILE A 90 8.45 15.78 36.69
CA ILE A 90 8.46 17.08 37.37
C ILE A 90 9.71 17.83 36.97
N ILE A 91 9.54 19.05 36.48
CA ILE A 91 10.63 19.98 36.16
C ILE A 91 10.26 21.33 36.80
N ASN A 92 11.12 21.80 37.69
CA ASN A 92 10.89 23.05 38.44
C ASN A 92 9.48 23.09 39.09
N ASP A 93 9.16 22.03 39.85
CA ASP A 93 7.89 21.81 40.58
C ASP A 93 6.63 21.73 39.68
N GLU A 94 6.76 21.78 38.36
CA GLU A 94 5.67 21.59 37.42
C GLU A 94 5.66 20.16 36.87
N SER A 95 4.51 19.49 37.02
CA SER A 95 4.32 18.13 36.56
C SER A 95 3.77 18.10 35.13
N ILE A 96 4.45 17.35 34.26
CA ILE A 96 4.05 17.14 32.88
C ILE A 96 3.80 15.66 32.65
N PRO A 97 2.61 15.27 32.16
CA PRO A 97 2.36 13.88 31.76
C PRO A 97 3.20 13.55 30.51
N LEU A 98 3.81 12.37 30.50
CA LEU A 98 4.59 11.87 29.38
C LEU A 98 3.79 10.95 28.47
N GLY A 99 2.73 10.33 28.99
CA GLY A 99 1.85 9.47 28.21
C GLY A 99 1.34 8.25 28.99
N VAL A 100 0.42 7.55 28.35
CA VAL A 100 -0.16 6.29 28.79
C VAL A 100 0.18 5.21 27.77
N PHE A 101 0.87 4.18 28.21
CA PHE A 101 1.35 3.10 27.34
C PHE A 101 0.94 1.74 27.90
N TYR A 102 0.87 0.73 27.04
CA TYR A 102 0.51 -0.64 27.40
C TYR A 102 1.66 -1.57 27.05
N VAL A 103 2.11 -2.37 28.02
CA VAL A 103 3.25 -3.26 27.87
C VAL A 103 2.98 -4.30 26.79
N ASP A 104 3.77 -4.26 25.74
CA ASP A 104 3.77 -5.23 24.65
C ASP A 104 4.77 -6.37 24.94
N THR A 105 6.00 -5.99 25.34
CA THR A 105 7.03 -6.98 25.66
C THR A 105 7.64 -6.74 27.04
N SER A 106 7.94 -7.84 27.74
CA SER A 106 8.66 -7.82 29.00
C SER A 106 9.76 -8.88 29.04
N GLU A 107 11.01 -8.45 29.21
CA GLU A 107 12.18 -9.33 29.24
C GLU A 107 12.91 -9.22 30.57
N ARG A 108 13.09 -10.35 31.27
CA ARG A 108 13.86 -10.37 32.52
C ARG A 108 15.33 -10.62 32.27
N ILE A 109 16.16 -9.76 32.81
CA ILE A 109 17.64 -9.82 32.75
C ILE A 109 18.16 -9.70 34.18
N GLY A 110 18.33 -10.83 34.88
CA GLY A 110 18.69 -10.86 36.27
C GLY A 110 17.57 -10.26 37.17
N SER A 111 17.90 -9.27 38.01
CA SER A 111 16.95 -8.50 38.83
C SER A 111 16.22 -7.40 38.06
N LYS A 112 16.50 -7.23 36.78
CA LYS A 112 15.94 -6.16 35.98
C LYS A 112 14.92 -6.70 35.01
N ILE A 113 13.90 -5.88 34.69
CA ILE A 113 12.91 -6.18 33.67
C ILE A 113 12.95 -5.05 32.65
N LYS A 114 13.24 -5.39 31.41
CA LYS A 114 13.13 -4.48 30.27
C LYS A 114 11.70 -4.55 29.76
N LEU A 115 11.08 -3.39 29.64
CA LEU A 115 9.72 -3.22 29.14
C LEU A 115 9.74 -2.40 27.85
N THR A 116 8.99 -2.86 26.86
CA THR A 116 8.59 -2.06 25.71
C THR A 116 7.08 -1.97 25.72
N ALA A 117 6.54 -0.77 25.61
CA ALA A 117 5.13 -0.50 25.69
C ALA A 117 4.71 0.44 24.55
N ILE A 118 3.51 0.27 24.06
CA ILE A 118 2.93 1.07 22.97
C ILE A 118 1.66 1.78 23.46
N ASP A 119 1.30 2.87 22.82
CA ASP A 119 0.07 3.58 23.14
C ASP A 119 -1.18 2.89 22.55
N LYS A 120 -2.37 3.47 22.79
CA LYS A 120 -3.65 2.92 22.33
C LYS A 120 -3.84 2.96 20.81
N MET A 121 -2.91 3.50 20.03
CA MET A 121 -3.05 3.48 18.57
C MET A 121 -3.07 2.05 18.01
N SER A 122 -2.52 1.08 18.72
CA SER A 122 -2.65 -0.34 18.37
C SER A 122 -4.09 -0.86 18.35
N ASN A 123 -5.00 -0.23 19.12
CA ASN A 123 -6.40 -0.63 19.15
C ASN A 123 -7.15 -0.36 17.84
N PHE A 124 -6.57 0.44 16.93
CA PHE A 124 -7.19 0.78 15.66
C PHE A 124 -6.95 -0.27 14.56
N ASP A 125 -6.13 -1.29 14.81
CA ASP A 125 -5.88 -2.41 13.88
C ASP A 125 -7.02 -3.45 13.88
N VAL A 126 -8.24 -3.00 14.08
CA VAL A 126 -9.45 -3.81 13.99
C VAL A 126 -10.05 -3.67 12.61
N ALA A 127 -10.50 -4.78 12.04
CA ALA A 127 -11.13 -4.80 10.72
C ALA A 127 -12.40 -3.94 10.69
N LEU A 128 -12.62 -3.24 9.58
CA LEU A 128 -13.84 -2.46 9.36
C LEU A 128 -15.06 -3.41 9.26
N GLU A 129 -16.05 -3.24 10.13
CA GLU A 129 -17.15 -4.21 10.26
C GLU A 129 -18.23 -4.04 9.18
N GLU A 130 -18.55 -2.81 8.80
CA GLU A 130 -19.68 -2.49 7.91
C GLU A 130 -19.44 -1.24 7.05
N ASN A 131 -20.17 -1.16 5.94
CA ASN A 131 -20.17 0.04 5.11
C ASN A 131 -20.97 1.15 5.81
N THR A 132 -20.38 2.33 5.97
CA THR A 132 -20.99 3.45 6.69
C THR A 132 -20.81 4.76 5.95
N ASN A 133 -21.88 5.54 5.89
CA ASN A 133 -21.85 6.92 5.39
C ASN A 133 -22.14 7.88 6.54
N GLY A 134 -21.45 8.99 6.57
CA GLY A 134 -21.68 10.00 7.60
C GLY A 134 -20.85 11.27 7.39
N SER A 135 -21.08 12.26 8.23
CA SER A 135 -20.20 13.41 8.34
C SER A 135 -18.83 12.98 8.86
N TRP A 136 -17.83 13.80 8.64
CA TRP A 136 -16.47 13.54 9.11
C TRP A 136 -16.43 13.23 10.63
N PHE A 137 -17.15 14.00 11.42
CA PHE A 137 -17.19 13.83 12.87
C PHE A 137 -17.95 12.58 13.32
N GLU A 138 -19.06 12.23 12.67
CA GLU A 138 -19.80 10.99 12.96
C GLU A 138 -18.92 9.76 12.70
N LEU A 139 -18.17 9.76 11.60
CA LEU A 139 -17.25 8.68 11.27
C LEU A 139 -16.06 8.61 12.24
N LEU A 140 -15.52 9.75 12.68
CA LEU A 140 -14.49 9.78 13.72
C LEU A 140 -15.01 9.23 15.06
N ASN A 141 -16.23 9.59 15.46
CA ASN A 141 -16.87 9.04 16.67
C ASN A 141 -17.12 7.52 16.56
N LEU A 142 -17.53 7.05 15.37
CA LEU A 142 -17.66 5.62 15.12
C LEU A 142 -16.34 4.91 15.35
N ILE A 143 -15.24 5.40 14.78
CA ILE A 143 -13.90 4.84 14.98
C ILE A 143 -13.53 4.85 16.48
N SER A 144 -13.67 5.98 17.15
CA SER A 144 -13.39 6.16 18.58
C SER A 144 -14.13 5.11 19.43
N THR A 145 -15.42 4.95 19.16
CA THR A 145 -16.28 3.98 19.88
C THR A 145 -15.88 2.53 19.62
N ARG A 146 -15.64 2.19 18.34
CA ARG A 146 -15.27 0.81 17.95
C ARG A 146 -13.90 0.39 18.46
N CYS A 147 -12.96 1.32 18.50
CA CYS A 147 -11.60 1.09 19.01
C CYS A 147 -11.45 1.30 20.51
N ASN A 148 -12.52 1.72 21.20
CA ASN A 148 -12.53 2.02 22.63
C ASN A 148 -11.44 3.02 23.05
N VAL A 149 -11.31 4.12 22.30
CA VAL A 149 -10.37 5.22 22.57
C VAL A 149 -11.15 6.54 22.49
N GLU A 150 -11.20 7.28 23.59
CA GLU A 150 -11.92 8.55 23.67
C GLU A 150 -11.26 9.64 22.80
N LEU A 151 -12.04 10.61 22.35
CA LEU A 151 -11.55 11.76 21.62
C LEU A 151 -11.02 12.82 22.58
N ALA A 152 -9.82 13.35 22.31
CA ALA A 152 -9.24 14.45 23.08
C ALA A 152 -9.91 15.80 22.78
N GLN A 153 -10.49 15.95 21.58
CA GLN A 153 -11.02 17.23 21.08
C GLN A 153 -12.52 17.17 20.87
N LYS A 154 -13.18 18.30 21.15
CA LYS A 154 -14.62 18.47 20.91
C LYS A 154 -14.90 18.77 19.44
N GLN A 155 -16.15 18.53 19.02
CA GLN A 155 -16.59 18.77 17.66
C GLN A 155 -16.35 20.23 17.22
N GLU A 156 -16.62 21.20 18.09
CA GLU A 156 -16.45 22.61 17.80
C GLU A 156 -14.99 22.97 17.48
N GLU A 157 -14.04 22.35 18.15
CA GLU A 157 -12.60 22.52 17.92
C GLU A 157 -12.20 21.92 16.57
N LEU A 158 -12.67 20.70 16.28
CA LEU A 158 -12.37 19.98 15.04
C LEU A 158 -12.96 20.68 13.80
N VAL A 159 -14.16 21.23 13.89
CA VAL A 159 -14.79 22.03 12.80
C VAL A 159 -13.96 23.27 12.50
N GLN A 160 -13.34 23.91 13.51
CA GLN A 160 -12.47 25.07 13.32
C GLN A 160 -11.11 24.72 12.68
N MET A 161 -10.68 23.46 12.77
CA MET A 161 -9.39 23.04 12.22
C MET A 161 -9.39 23.07 10.69
N HIS A 162 -10.48 22.63 10.04
CA HIS A 162 -10.54 22.54 8.58
C HIS A 162 -11.97 22.53 8.05
N GLN A 163 -12.22 23.28 6.97
CA GLN A 163 -13.56 23.40 6.39
C GLN A 163 -14.15 22.06 5.90
N ASN A 164 -13.32 21.09 5.49
CA ASN A 164 -13.79 19.77 5.06
C ASN A 164 -14.45 18.95 6.18
N VAL A 165 -14.28 19.33 7.45
CA VAL A 165 -14.99 18.71 8.58
C VAL A 165 -16.50 19.00 8.53
N ALA A 166 -16.88 20.20 8.07
CA ALA A 166 -18.26 20.69 8.14
C ALA A 166 -19.10 20.42 6.87
N VAL A 167 -18.46 20.23 5.71
CA VAL A 167 -19.11 20.44 4.40
C VAL A 167 -19.46 19.17 3.66
N GLN A 168 -18.87 18.01 3.99
CA GLN A 168 -18.99 16.80 3.18
C GLN A 168 -19.41 15.56 3.97
N SER A 169 -20.13 14.67 3.27
CA SER A 169 -20.35 13.31 3.70
C SER A 169 -19.27 12.40 3.11
N TYR A 170 -18.77 11.49 3.92
CA TYR A 170 -17.73 10.52 3.57
C TYR A 170 -18.28 9.10 3.67
N THR A 171 -17.65 8.18 2.96
CA THR A 171 -18.09 6.79 2.89
C THR A 171 -16.98 5.84 3.29
N PHE A 172 -17.21 5.02 4.30
CA PHE A 172 -16.39 3.85 4.57
C PHE A 172 -16.95 2.65 3.80
N SER A 173 -16.07 1.93 3.11
CA SER A 173 -16.42 0.71 2.37
C SER A 173 -15.43 -0.39 2.68
N LYS A 174 -15.91 -1.54 3.12
CA LYS A 174 -15.10 -2.74 3.43
C LYS A 174 -14.31 -3.27 2.24
N ASP A 175 -14.78 -3.00 1.02
CA ASP A 175 -14.08 -3.43 -0.20
C ASP A 175 -12.82 -2.60 -0.49
N ARG A 176 -12.61 -1.50 0.27
CA ARG A 176 -11.55 -0.51 0.00
C ARG A 176 -10.76 -0.08 1.22
N ILE A 177 -11.27 -0.40 2.40
CA ILE A 177 -10.69 0.00 3.69
C ILE A 177 -10.69 -1.25 4.57
N ASP A 178 -9.50 -1.69 4.95
CA ASP A 178 -9.34 -2.95 5.68
C ASP A 178 -9.58 -2.76 7.18
N THR A 179 -9.04 -1.68 7.76
CA THR A 179 -9.04 -1.45 9.20
C THR A 179 -9.60 -0.07 9.59
N TYR A 180 -9.97 0.09 10.85
CA TYR A 180 -10.29 1.41 11.39
C TYR A 180 -9.09 2.35 11.43
N ARG A 181 -7.84 1.81 11.47
CA ARG A 181 -6.62 2.61 11.32
C ARG A 181 -6.54 3.24 9.93
N ASP A 182 -6.83 2.50 8.88
CA ASP A 182 -6.86 3.03 7.52
C ASP A 182 -7.98 4.05 7.34
N ALA A 183 -9.16 3.77 7.90
CA ALA A 183 -10.28 4.71 7.90
C ALA A 183 -9.92 6.04 8.58
N LEU A 184 -9.25 5.99 9.75
CA LEU A 184 -8.75 7.16 10.46
C LEU A 184 -7.71 7.92 9.64
N SER A 185 -6.80 7.19 9.00
CA SER A 185 -5.81 7.79 8.10
C SER A 185 -6.47 8.61 6.99
N TYR A 186 -7.46 8.06 6.30
CA TYR A 186 -8.17 8.76 5.24
C TYR A 186 -8.97 9.97 5.75
N LEU A 187 -9.59 9.89 6.94
CA LEU A 187 -10.24 11.05 7.56
C LEU A 187 -9.23 12.16 7.85
N CYS A 188 -8.03 11.81 8.30
CA CYS A 188 -6.98 12.79 8.57
C CYS A 188 -6.42 13.41 7.27
N ILE A 189 -6.28 12.63 6.19
CA ILE A 189 -5.80 13.14 4.89
C ILE A 189 -6.67 14.28 4.40
N VAL A 190 -7.98 14.12 4.38
CA VAL A 190 -8.90 15.12 3.80
C VAL A 190 -8.96 16.45 4.56
N ILE A 191 -8.43 16.49 5.77
CA ILE A 191 -8.33 17.70 6.59
C ILE A 191 -6.88 18.16 6.83
N CYS A 192 -5.93 17.64 6.08
CA CYS A 192 -4.50 17.95 6.21
C CYS A 192 -3.98 17.76 7.64
N ALA A 193 -4.35 16.65 8.27
CA ALA A 193 -4.00 16.32 9.65
C ALA A 193 -3.37 14.93 9.76
N ASN A 194 -2.93 14.62 10.97
CA ASN A 194 -2.45 13.31 11.39
C ASN A 194 -3.16 12.92 12.69
N ALA A 195 -3.12 11.67 13.09
CA ALA A 195 -3.66 11.21 14.36
C ALA A 195 -2.58 10.68 15.27
N THR A 196 -2.70 10.95 16.55
CA THR A 196 -1.81 10.44 17.59
C THR A 196 -2.62 10.19 18.86
N ILE A 197 -2.05 9.47 19.80
CA ILE A 197 -2.59 9.37 21.14
C ILE A 197 -1.97 10.48 22.00
N ASP A 198 -2.81 11.23 22.69
CA ASP A 198 -2.36 12.28 23.59
C ASP A 198 -1.77 11.73 24.89
N ARG A 199 -1.33 12.64 25.74
CA ARG A 199 -0.67 12.29 27.01
C ARG A 199 -1.60 11.62 28.03
N ASP A 200 -2.90 11.76 27.87
CA ASP A 200 -3.93 11.15 28.72
C ASP A 200 -4.45 9.83 28.17
N GLY A 201 -3.98 9.42 26.96
CA GLY A 201 -4.35 8.19 26.30
C GLY A 201 -5.58 8.31 25.41
N ASN A 202 -5.94 9.52 24.97
CA ASN A 202 -7.07 9.81 24.09
C ASN A 202 -6.61 10.05 22.64
N LEU A 203 -7.48 9.80 21.69
CA LEU A 203 -7.23 10.08 20.27
C LEU A 203 -7.23 11.59 20.01
N LYS A 204 -6.11 12.10 19.50
CA LYS A 204 -5.91 13.50 19.17
C LYS A 204 -5.62 13.67 17.68
N ILE A 205 -6.36 14.54 17.02
CA ILE A 205 -6.10 14.97 15.66
C ILE A 205 -5.12 16.13 15.68
N VAL A 206 -4.03 16.03 14.91
CA VAL A 206 -2.91 16.97 14.93
C VAL A 206 -2.70 17.56 13.55
N GLN A 207 -2.76 18.88 13.44
CA GLN A 207 -2.31 19.64 12.28
C GLN A 207 -0.95 20.27 12.53
N TYR A 208 -0.25 20.61 11.47
CA TYR A 208 0.99 21.38 11.56
C TYR A 208 0.70 22.82 12.01
N ALA A 209 1.35 23.24 13.07
CA ALA A 209 1.13 24.57 13.66
C ALA A 209 1.56 25.70 12.70
N THR A 210 0.77 26.76 12.61
CA THR A 210 1.08 27.92 11.76
C THR A 210 1.98 28.94 12.46
N LYS A 211 2.08 28.88 13.80
CA LYS A 211 2.86 29.81 14.62
C LYS A 211 3.88 29.03 15.46
N PRO A 212 5.10 29.53 15.59
CA PRO A 212 6.07 28.92 16.49
C PRO A 212 5.57 28.90 17.95
N CYS A 213 5.68 27.75 18.60
CA CYS A 213 5.31 27.56 20.00
C CYS A 213 6.48 27.92 20.95
N ASP A 214 7.71 27.83 20.47
CA ASP A 214 8.93 28.15 21.22
C ASP A 214 10.05 28.62 20.28
N SER A 215 11.07 29.25 20.86
CA SER A 215 12.30 29.58 20.15
C SER A 215 13.50 28.89 20.81
N ASN A 216 14.27 28.22 19.97
CA ASN A 216 15.44 27.45 20.35
C ASN A 216 16.72 28.16 19.86
N ASP A 217 17.65 28.46 20.78
CA ASP A 217 18.92 29.11 20.48
C ASP A 217 20.09 28.10 20.53
N VAL A 218 21.25 28.51 20.06
CA VAL A 218 22.50 27.72 20.08
C VAL A 218 22.80 27.17 21.47
N SER A 219 22.54 27.96 22.54
CA SER A 219 22.78 27.54 23.92
C SER A 219 21.96 26.34 24.38
N THR A 220 20.83 26.05 23.72
CA THR A 220 19.93 24.95 24.05
C THR A 220 20.10 23.77 23.09
N ARG A 221 20.83 23.95 22.00
CA ARG A 221 21.14 22.90 21.02
C ARG A 221 22.44 22.20 21.37
N LEU A 222 22.44 20.88 21.19
CA LEU A 222 23.65 20.08 21.26
C LEU A 222 24.39 20.12 19.90
N ASN A 223 25.65 19.72 19.91
CA ASN A 223 26.44 19.63 18.69
C ASN A 223 25.82 18.68 17.68
N ASN A 224 26.13 18.88 16.38
CA ASN A 224 25.71 18.08 15.26
C ASN A 224 24.22 18.24 14.81
N CYS A 225 23.54 19.30 15.24
CA CYS A 225 22.25 19.65 14.59
C CYS A 225 22.49 19.92 13.10
N LYS A 226 21.56 19.44 12.27
CA LYS A 226 21.61 19.61 10.82
C LYS A 226 20.41 20.42 10.36
N PHE A 227 20.64 21.35 9.46
CA PHE A 227 19.60 22.14 8.80
C PHE A 227 19.84 22.06 7.30
N SER A 228 18.79 21.89 6.52
CA SER A 228 18.85 21.93 5.06
C SER A 228 19.08 23.36 4.57
N ASP A 229 19.72 23.51 3.41
CA ASP A 229 19.97 24.80 2.76
C ASP A 229 18.76 25.30 1.94
N TYR A 230 17.61 24.62 2.07
CA TYR A 230 16.39 24.95 1.35
C TYR A 230 15.19 24.96 2.30
N LYS A 231 14.16 25.68 1.89
CA LYS A 231 12.85 25.66 2.52
C LYS A 231 11.93 24.75 1.75
N ALA A 232 11.18 23.92 2.46
CA ALA A 232 10.09 23.16 1.91
C ALA A 232 8.82 24.02 1.97
N ASN A 233 8.25 24.32 0.82
CA ASN A 233 6.98 25.01 0.63
C ASN A 233 6.15 24.28 -0.39
N TYR A 234 4.83 24.31 -0.27
CA TYR A 234 3.91 23.53 -1.10
C TYR A 234 3.00 24.45 -1.91
N ILE A 235 2.87 24.13 -3.21
CA ILE A 235 2.04 24.86 -4.18
C ILE A 235 0.92 24.01 -4.76
N GLY A 236 0.86 22.75 -4.42
CA GLY A 236 -0.16 21.86 -4.97
C GLY A 236 -0.35 20.59 -4.17
N VAL A 237 -1.52 20.01 -4.35
CA VAL A 237 -1.91 18.70 -3.81
C VAL A 237 -2.51 17.85 -4.92
N LYS A 238 -2.18 16.56 -4.92
CA LYS A 238 -2.75 15.54 -5.80
C LYS A 238 -3.32 14.42 -4.97
N ALA A 239 -4.44 13.87 -5.42
CA ALA A 239 -5.07 12.70 -4.85
C ALA A 239 -5.74 11.87 -5.94
N ARG A 240 -5.98 10.61 -5.67
CA ARG A 240 -6.83 9.77 -6.50
C ARG A 240 -8.11 9.44 -5.72
N PHE A 241 -9.26 9.83 -6.27
CA PHE A 241 -10.57 9.56 -5.68
C PHE A 241 -11.29 8.43 -6.41
N PHE A 242 -12.00 7.65 -5.65
CA PHE A 242 -12.75 6.51 -6.18
C PHE A 242 -14.01 6.96 -6.94
N LYS A 243 -14.27 6.34 -8.10
CA LYS A 243 -15.47 6.54 -8.91
C LYS A 243 -15.73 5.29 -9.75
N SER A 244 -16.93 4.72 -9.67
CA SER A 244 -17.38 3.63 -10.55
C SER A 244 -16.35 2.52 -10.74
N GLU A 245 -15.84 1.95 -9.62
CA GLU A 245 -14.87 0.84 -9.56
C GLU A 245 -13.38 1.19 -9.75
N ASN A 246 -13.03 2.42 -10.12
CA ASN A 246 -11.65 2.84 -10.36
C ASN A 246 -11.27 4.12 -9.60
N TYR A 247 -9.98 4.33 -9.43
CA TYR A 247 -9.40 5.55 -8.89
C TYR A 247 -9.03 6.51 -10.02
N TYR A 248 -9.47 7.76 -9.93
CA TYR A 248 -9.19 8.82 -10.90
C TYR A 248 -8.36 9.92 -10.27
N PRO A 249 -7.34 10.44 -10.97
CA PRO A 249 -6.48 11.51 -10.47
C PRO A 249 -7.21 12.85 -10.47
N TYR A 250 -7.01 13.59 -9.37
CA TYR A 250 -7.43 14.98 -9.21
C TYR A 250 -6.25 15.78 -8.69
N SER A 251 -6.17 17.06 -9.04
CA SER A 251 -5.11 17.95 -8.55
C SER A 251 -5.60 19.37 -8.38
N ALA A 252 -5.09 20.03 -7.34
CA ALA A 252 -5.18 21.46 -7.17
C ALA A 252 -3.75 22.00 -7.06
N ILE A 253 -3.32 22.85 -8.01
CA ILE A 253 -1.94 23.35 -8.11
C ILE A 253 -2.04 24.83 -8.42
N GLU A 254 -1.23 25.67 -7.74
CA GLU A 254 -1.07 27.08 -8.10
C GLU A 254 -0.19 27.21 -9.34
N GLU A 255 -0.63 28.07 -10.25
CA GLU A 255 0.12 28.41 -11.44
C GLU A 255 1.14 29.52 -11.10
N ASP A 256 2.25 29.56 -11.84
CA ASP A 256 3.30 30.60 -11.76
C ASP A 256 4.10 30.70 -10.44
N VAL A 257 3.98 29.70 -9.55
CA VAL A 257 4.74 29.63 -8.30
C VAL A 257 5.62 28.36 -8.30
N SER A 258 6.85 28.48 -7.77
CA SER A 258 7.71 27.31 -7.60
C SER A 258 7.58 26.72 -6.20
N GLY A 259 7.45 25.41 -6.10
CA GLY A 259 7.31 24.70 -4.82
C GLY A 259 7.02 23.23 -5.03
N LEU A 260 6.77 22.53 -3.94
CA LEU A 260 6.48 21.11 -3.92
C LEU A 260 5.00 20.84 -4.22
N VAL A 261 4.71 19.73 -4.88
CA VAL A 261 3.36 19.19 -5.02
C VAL A 261 3.27 17.92 -4.17
N LEU A 262 2.36 17.92 -3.21
CA LEU A 262 2.13 16.77 -2.34
C LEU A 262 1.17 15.78 -3.01
N ASP A 263 1.60 14.54 -3.20
CA ASP A 263 0.73 13.43 -3.60
C ASP A 263 0.29 12.66 -2.35
N VAL A 264 -1.00 12.68 -2.04
CA VAL A 264 -1.57 11.97 -0.90
C VAL A 264 -2.07 10.56 -1.26
N GLY A 265 -1.93 10.16 -2.52
CA GLY A 265 -2.29 8.82 -2.98
C GLY A 265 -3.81 8.60 -3.13
N ASP A 266 -4.23 7.37 -2.87
CA ASP A 266 -5.63 6.94 -2.97
C ASP A 266 -6.42 7.38 -1.74
N VAL A 267 -7.56 8.04 -1.96
CA VAL A 267 -8.47 8.51 -0.91
C VAL A 267 -9.87 7.95 -1.18
N PRO A 268 -10.16 6.73 -0.72
CA PRO A 268 -11.39 6.00 -1.06
C PRO A 268 -12.65 6.58 -0.44
N ILE A 269 -12.53 7.40 0.60
CA ILE A 269 -13.67 7.91 1.38
C ILE A 269 -14.41 9.08 0.73
N VAL A 270 -13.79 9.76 -0.25
CA VAL A 270 -14.37 10.94 -0.90
C VAL A 270 -15.21 10.51 -2.09
N GLY A 271 -16.50 10.67 -1.96
CA GLY A 271 -17.50 10.43 -3.00
C GLY A 271 -17.99 11.71 -3.68
N GLY A 272 -19.15 11.62 -4.34
CA GLY A 272 -19.88 12.76 -4.90
C GLY A 272 -19.42 13.20 -6.28
N THR A 273 -19.75 14.44 -6.63
CA THR A 273 -19.48 15.04 -7.96
C THR A 273 -18.01 15.42 -8.13
N ASN A 274 -17.58 15.65 -9.37
CA ASN A 274 -16.25 16.17 -9.65
C ASN A 274 -16.00 17.53 -8.96
N GLU A 275 -17.03 18.37 -8.88
CA GLU A 275 -16.95 19.65 -8.18
C GLU A 275 -16.68 19.46 -6.68
N SER A 276 -17.39 18.54 -6.02
CA SER A 276 -17.17 18.21 -4.60
C SER A 276 -15.74 17.74 -4.34
N LYS A 277 -15.20 16.89 -5.22
CA LYS A 277 -13.83 16.39 -5.16
C LYS A 277 -12.79 17.50 -5.34
N ASN A 278 -13.00 18.39 -6.31
CA ASN A 278 -12.13 19.55 -6.50
C ASN A 278 -12.19 20.49 -5.30
N ASN A 279 -13.37 20.75 -4.75
CA ASN A 279 -13.53 21.60 -3.55
C ASN A 279 -12.76 21.01 -2.36
N THR A 280 -12.77 19.68 -2.19
CA THR A 280 -11.97 19.03 -1.16
C THR A 280 -10.48 19.31 -1.33
N LEU A 281 -9.94 19.19 -2.55
CA LEU A 281 -8.53 19.45 -2.84
C LEU A 281 -8.16 20.93 -2.71
N HIS A 282 -9.03 21.85 -3.14
CA HIS A 282 -8.79 23.28 -2.95
C HIS A 282 -8.72 23.65 -1.48
N ALA A 283 -9.60 23.08 -0.65
CA ALA A 283 -9.55 23.26 0.79
C ALA A 283 -8.26 22.73 1.42
N MET A 284 -7.79 21.56 0.96
CA MET A 284 -6.50 20.99 1.38
C MET A 284 -5.35 21.88 0.95
N LEU A 285 -5.37 22.40 -0.28
CA LEU A 285 -4.33 23.29 -0.79
C LEU A 285 -4.20 24.57 0.04
N GLU A 286 -5.32 25.21 0.42
CA GLU A 286 -5.30 26.40 1.26
C GLU A 286 -4.65 26.18 2.63
N THR A 287 -4.80 24.97 3.20
CA THR A 287 -4.10 24.59 4.43
C THR A 287 -2.63 24.31 4.17
N LEU A 288 -2.33 23.58 3.10
CA LEU A 288 -0.97 23.16 2.74
C LEU A 288 -0.05 24.35 2.42
N LYS A 289 -0.56 25.38 1.78
CA LYS A 289 0.17 26.63 1.44
C LYS A 289 0.68 27.38 2.67
N GLN A 290 0.09 27.17 3.84
CA GLN A 290 0.53 27.79 5.09
C GLN A 290 1.75 27.08 5.70
N ILE A 291 2.11 25.90 5.17
CA ILE A 291 3.20 25.07 5.68
C ILE A 291 4.49 25.42 4.94
N GLU A 292 5.37 26.16 5.62
CA GLU A 292 6.73 26.49 5.15
C GLU A 292 7.73 26.22 6.28
N TYR A 293 8.76 25.45 5.99
CA TYR A 293 9.75 25.07 6.99
C TYR A 293 11.10 24.68 6.37
N VAL A 294 12.13 24.61 7.22
CA VAL A 294 13.45 24.06 6.85
C VAL A 294 13.57 22.66 7.44
N PRO A 295 13.75 21.61 6.61
CA PRO A 295 14.05 20.27 7.09
C PRO A 295 15.28 20.25 7.96
N SER A 296 15.22 19.54 9.09
CA SER A 296 16.28 19.55 10.08
C SER A 296 16.33 18.29 10.93
N THR A 297 17.50 18.02 11.52
CA THR A 297 17.66 17.10 12.63
C THR A 297 18.25 17.87 13.81
N LEU A 298 17.47 17.97 14.86
CA LEU A 298 17.86 18.68 16.09
C LEU A 298 18.23 17.69 17.19
N TYR A 299 19.30 17.99 17.87
CA TYR A 299 19.67 17.37 19.14
C TYR A 299 19.62 18.45 20.21
N ILE A 300 18.69 18.32 21.14
CA ILE A 300 18.45 19.33 22.16
C ILE A 300 18.46 18.71 23.56
N ALA A 301 18.56 19.56 24.55
CA ALA A 301 18.26 19.18 25.92
C ALA A 301 16.76 18.77 25.99
N PRO A 302 16.42 17.62 26.60
CA PRO A 302 15.05 17.09 26.55
C PRO A 302 14.01 18.09 27.05
N ASN A 303 13.01 18.37 26.23
CA ASN A 303 11.86 19.21 26.58
C ASN A 303 10.55 18.43 26.45
N PRO A 304 10.09 17.78 27.51
CA PRO A 304 8.89 16.95 27.48
C PRO A 304 7.58 17.69 27.18
N ALA A 305 7.60 19.02 27.09
CA ALA A 305 6.42 19.82 26.74
C ALA A 305 6.15 19.90 25.22
N TYR A 306 7.09 19.48 24.38
CA TYR A 306 6.90 19.48 22.92
C TYR A 306 5.92 18.40 22.49
N ASP A 307 5.08 18.73 21.50
CA ASP A 307 4.14 17.81 20.84
C ASP A 307 4.46 17.67 19.35
N LEU A 308 4.01 16.58 18.75
CA LEU A 308 4.08 16.40 17.29
C LEU A 308 3.26 17.48 16.57
N GLY A 309 3.76 17.94 15.43
CA GLY A 309 3.16 19.03 14.66
C GLY A 309 3.49 20.44 15.15
N ASP A 310 4.15 20.58 16.31
CA ASP A 310 4.61 21.88 16.80
C ASP A 310 5.63 22.50 15.85
N LEU A 311 5.57 23.83 15.68
CA LEU A 311 6.54 24.62 14.94
C LEU A 311 7.50 25.27 15.93
N ILE A 312 8.80 25.11 15.69
CA ILE A 312 9.87 25.70 16.50
C ILE A 312 10.63 26.71 15.65
N GLU A 313 10.95 27.89 16.21
CA GLU A 313 11.89 28.84 15.62
C GLU A 313 13.31 28.54 16.13
N CYS A 314 14.22 28.18 15.24
CA CYS A 314 15.65 27.99 15.58
C CYS A 314 16.44 29.22 15.19
N LYS A 315 17.05 29.91 16.19
CA LYS A 315 17.84 31.12 15.99
C LYS A 315 19.34 30.79 15.85
N ASN A 316 20.09 31.67 15.20
CA ASN A 316 21.53 31.54 15.02
C ASN A 316 21.92 30.20 14.38
N VAL A 317 21.34 29.92 13.21
CA VAL A 317 21.61 28.69 12.46
C VAL A 317 22.86 28.86 11.58
N ASN A 318 23.67 27.82 11.47
CA ASN A 318 24.86 27.78 10.62
C ASN A 318 25.87 28.95 10.84
N ASN A 319 26.05 29.35 12.11
CA ASN A 319 26.93 30.48 12.48
C ASN A 319 26.51 31.82 11.88
N SER A 320 25.26 31.96 11.47
CA SER A 320 24.66 33.21 11.03
C SER A 320 23.65 33.72 12.07
N SER A 321 23.23 34.98 11.94
CA SER A 321 22.14 35.54 12.73
C SER A 321 20.75 35.11 12.24
N ASP A 322 20.69 34.21 11.28
CA ASP A 322 19.46 33.77 10.66
C ASP A 322 18.60 32.92 11.61
N SER A 323 17.30 33.03 11.46
CA SER A 323 16.36 32.15 12.11
C SER A 323 15.63 31.31 11.07
N VAL A 324 15.37 30.04 11.39
CA VAL A 324 14.60 29.12 10.56
C VAL A 324 13.47 28.51 11.37
N LYS A 325 12.40 28.17 10.69
CA LYS A 325 11.28 27.45 11.28
C LYS A 325 11.37 25.98 10.92
N THR A 326 11.10 25.11 11.88
CA THR A 326 11.12 23.66 11.70
C THR A 326 10.01 22.99 12.50
N TYR A 327 9.45 21.89 11.99
CA TYR A 327 8.39 21.14 12.65
C TYR A 327 8.93 19.97 13.47
N ILE A 328 8.20 19.58 14.50
CA ILE A 328 8.39 18.32 15.20
C ILE A 328 7.58 17.25 14.45
N MET A 329 8.20 16.55 13.51
CA MET A 329 7.55 15.48 12.75
C MET A 329 7.78 14.10 13.34
N SER A 330 8.94 13.91 13.97
CA SER A 330 9.20 12.78 14.86
C SER A 330 10.12 13.20 15.97
N TYR A 331 9.99 12.55 17.12
CA TYR A 331 10.90 12.77 18.22
C TYR A 331 11.28 11.47 18.91
N LYS A 332 12.48 11.48 19.48
CA LYS A 332 12.94 10.53 20.48
C LYS A 332 13.36 11.27 21.71
N TYR A 333 12.59 11.17 22.75
CA TYR A 333 12.87 11.69 24.07
C TYR A 333 13.65 10.65 24.86
N ASP A 334 14.93 10.89 25.17
CA ASP A 334 15.74 10.05 26.05
C ASP A 334 15.89 10.77 27.41
N TYR A 335 15.29 10.21 28.44
CA TYR A 335 15.31 10.81 29.79
C TYR A 335 16.72 11.06 30.30
N ARG A 336 17.01 12.29 30.72
CA ARG A 336 18.33 12.77 31.19
C ARG A 336 19.48 12.67 30.20
N LYS A 337 19.22 12.41 28.94
CA LYS A 337 20.25 12.39 27.88
C LYS A 337 20.02 13.52 26.89
N LYS A 338 19.28 13.24 25.85
CA LYS A 338 18.98 14.19 24.78
C LYS A 338 17.59 13.92 24.22
N GLU A 339 17.07 14.90 23.55
CA GLU A 339 15.93 14.72 22.68
C GLU A 339 16.40 14.88 21.23
N THR A 340 15.97 13.97 20.39
CA THR A 340 16.20 14.03 18.94
C THR A 340 14.89 14.38 18.26
N ILE A 341 14.87 15.47 17.51
CA ILE A 341 13.73 15.93 16.75
C ILE A 341 14.08 15.89 15.27
N ASN A 342 13.21 15.32 14.45
CA ASN A 342 13.40 15.32 13.00
C ASN A 342 12.24 16.05 12.32
N CYS A 343 12.61 16.83 11.31
CA CYS A 343 11.75 17.48 10.37
C CYS A 343 12.18 17.09 8.95
N TYR A 344 11.33 16.37 8.25
CA TYR A 344 11.64 15.85 6.92
C TYR A 344 11.01 16.71 5.83
N GLY A 345 11.63 16.76 4.67
CA GLY A 345 11.10 17.47 3.52
C GLY A 345 11.98 17.34 2.29
N ASP A 346 11.37 17.41 1.13
CA ASP A 346 12.04 17.36 -0.15
C ASP A 346 12.56 18.76 -0.56
N ASN A 347 13.61 18.79 -1.35
CA ASN A 347 14.12 20.02 -1.92
C ASN A 347 13.27 20.42 -3.14
N PRO A 348 12.58 21.59 -3.12
CA PRO A 348 11.77 22.04 -4.23
C PRO A 348 12.50 22.12 -5.57
N LEU A 349 13.80 22.44 -5.56
CA LEU A 349 14.61 22.51 -6.77
C LEU A 349 14.86 21.12 -7.39
N LEU A 350 14.97 20.09 -6.57
CA LEU A 350 15.19 18.71 -7.02
C LEU A 350 13.90 18.06 -7.50
N GLN A 351 12.73 18.50 -7.03
CA GLN A 351 11.45 17.96 -7.50
C GLN A 351 11.22 18.20 -8.99
N ASN A 352 11.67 19.34 -9.51
CA ASN A 352 11.61 19.61 -10.96
C ASN A 352 12.52 18.69 -11.80
N VAL A 353 13.59 18.16 -11.22
CA VAL A 353 14.48 17.19 -11.86
C VAL A 353 13.91 15.77 -11.71
N LYS A 354 13.50 15.40 -10.51
CA LYS A 354 12.84 14.12 -10.23
C LYS A 354 11.46 14.01 -10.89
N SER A 355 10.75 15.14 -11.12
CA SER A 355 9.43 15.10 -11.73
C SER A 355 9.44 14.60 -13.18
N LYS A 356 10.58 14.57 -13.88
CA LYS A 356 10.69 13.85 -15.15
C LYS A 356 10.73 12.33 -14.94
N GLU A 357 11.46 11.86 -13.96
CA GLU A 357 11.53 10.43 -13.62
C GLU A 357 10.27 9.98 -12.87
N GLU A 358 9.75 10.79 -11.95
CA GLU A 358 8.47 10.54 -11.27
C GLU A 358 7.27 10.72 -12.19
N LYS A 359 7.29 11.64 -13.16
CA LYS A 359 6.28 11.69 -14.23
C LYS A 359 6.36 10.50 -15.16
N GLN A 360 7.54 9.98 -15.42
CA GLN A 360 7.69 8.71 -16.13
C GLN A 360 7.24 7.53 -15.25
N SER A 361 7.58 7.53 -13.96
CA SER A 361 7.17 6.50 -13.01
C SER A 361 5.67 6.55 -12.72
N SER A 362 5.09 7.71 -12.45
CA SER A 362 3.64 7.86 -12.25
C SER A 362 2.85 7.77 -13.56
N SER A 363 3.44 8.10 -14.70
CA SER A 363 2.88 7.77 -16.01
C SER A 363 2.95 6.26 -16.28
N MET A 364 4.02 5.59 -15.87
CA MET A 364 4.10 4.14 -15.86
C MET A 364 3.13 3.52 -14.84
N GLU A 365 3.05 4.03 -13.62
CA GLU A 365 2.08 3.56 -12.62
C GLU A 365 0.64 3.81 -13.05
N ASN A 366 0.33 4.93 -13.69
CA ASN A 366 -0.98 5.18 -14.26
C ASN A 366 -1.25 4.33 -15.51
N GLN A 367 -0.26 4.11 -16.37
CA GLN A 367 -0.34 3.12 -17.44
C GLN A 367 -0.46 1.69 -16.90
N MET A 368 0.20 1.38 -15.80
CA MET A 368 0.14 0.09 -15.11
C MET A 368 -1.19 -0.12 -14.38
N ALA A 369 -1.76 0.90 -13.78
CA ALA A 369 -3.10 0.86 -13.17
C ALA A 369 -4.21 0.78 -14.24
N LEU A 370 -3.98 1.35 -15.42
CA LEU A 370 -4.86 1.22 -16.59
C LEU A 370 -4.60 -0.08 -17.36
N SER A 371 -3.41 -0.66 -17.26
CA SER A 371 -3.01 -1.91 -17.92
C SER A 371 -2.95 -3.10 -16.95
N SER A 372 -3.97 -3.29 -16.13
CA SER A 372 -4.12 -4.58 -15.47
C SER A 372 -4.40 -5.62 -16.56
N MET A 373 -3.35 -6.31 -17.03
CA MET A 373 -3.52 -7.44 -17.94
C MET A 373 -4.46 -8.45 -17.32
N THR A 374 -5.60 -8.63 -17.95
CA THR A 374 -6.59 -9.63 -17.56
C THR A 374 -6.42 -10.85 -18.45
N ILE A 375 -6.33 -12.02 -17.84
CA ILE A 375 -6.31 -13.29 -18.55
C ILE A 375 -7.67 -13.95 -18.37
N LEU A 376 -8.37 -14.18 -19.47
CA LEU A 376 -9.60 -14.95 -19.49
C LEU A 376 -9.29 -16.32 -20.07
N ASN A 377 -9.55 -17.37 -19.30
CA ASN A 377 -9.45 -18.74 -19.74
C ASN A 377 -10.85 -19.35 -19.87
N TYR A 378 -11.08 -19.97 -20.98
CA TYR A 378 -12.27 -20.74 -21.23
C TYR A 378 -11.92 -22.12 -21.74
N THR A 379 -12.60 -23.15 -21.22
CA THR A 379 -12.46 -24.54 -21.71
C THR A 379 -13.85 -25.05 -22.07
N ASN A 380 -14.03 -25.43 -23.33
CA ASN A 380 -15.22 -26.16 -23.76
C ASN A 380 -14.96 -27.66 -23.64
N ALA A 381 -15.57 -28.32 -22.67
CA ALA A 381 -15.42 -29.74 -22.41
C ALA A 381 -16.32 -30.62 -23.32
N ASP A 382 -17.17 -30.00 -24.10
CA ASP A 382 -18.06 -30.71 -25.00
C ASP A 382 -17.30 -31.45 -26.10
N ARG A 383 -17.77 -32.63 -26.43
CA ARG A 383 -17.23 -33.44 -27.52
C ARG A 383 -17.88 -33.02 -28.83
N ILE A 384 -17.15 -32.31 -29.69
CA ILE A 384 -17.63 -31.75 -30.92
C ILE A 384 -17.12 -32.56 -32.12
N VAL A 385 -18.01 -32.97 -33.00
CA VAL A 385 -17.64 -33.64 -34.25
C VAL A 385 -17.30 -32.60 -35.31
N ILE A 386 -16.10 -32.67 -35.86
CA ILE A 386 -15.69 -31.79 -36.96
C ILE A 386 -16.26 -32.35 -38.27
N LYS A 387 -16.86 -31.47 -39.05
CA LYS A 387 -17.49 -31.77 -40.35
C LYS A 387 -16.81 -30.98 -41.49
N ARG A 388 -17.26 -31.17 -42.71
CA ARG A 388 -16.82 -30.36 -43.87
C ARG A 388 -17.22 -28.89 -43.75
N GLU A 389 -18.34 -28.63 -43.11
CA GLU A 389 -18.76 -27.27 -42.77
C GLU A 389 -18.12 -26.82 -41.47
N PRO A 390 -17.76 -25.52 -41.33
CA PRO A 390 -17.18 -24.99 -40.12
C PRO A 390 -18.10 -25.15 -38.91
N VAL A 391 -17.62 -25.80 -37.86
CA VAL A 391 -18.33 -26.02 -36.61
C VAL A 391 -17.62 -25.21 -35.50
N VAL A 392 -18.39 -24.47 -34.69
CA VAL A 392 -17.84 -23.74 -33.55
C VAL A 392 -17.36 -24.74 -32.51
N VAL A 393 -16.10 -24.63 -32.15
CA VAL A 393 -15.45 -25.50 -31.15
C VAL A 393 -15.24 -24.79 -29.81
N THR A 394 -15.13 -23.48 -29.82
CA THR A 394 -15.06 -22.65 -28.61
C THR A 394 -15.48 -21.22 -28.93
N ASN A 395 -15.99 -20.50 -27.94
CA ASN A 395 -16.52 -19.15 -28.08
C ASN A 395 -16.17 -18.31 -26.85
N LEU A 396 -15.88 -17.01 -27.06
CA LEU A 396 -15.61 -16.04 -26.01
C LEU A 396 -16.15 -14.66 -26.41
N THR A 397 -17.02 -14.10 -25.59
CA THR A 397 -17.51 -12.72 -25.75
C THR A 397 -16.91 -11.84 -24.68
N PHE A 398 -16.39 -10.70 -25.07
CA PHE A 398 -15.81 -9.72 -24.14
C PHE A 398 -15.95 -8.29 -24.66
N SER A 399 -15.74 -7.34 -23.76
CA SER A 399 -15.69 -5.90 -24.08
C SER A 399 -14.49 -5.25 -23.41
N VAL A 400 -13.98 -4.18 -24.03
CA VAL A 400 -12.84 -3.42 -23.53
C VAL A 400 -13.25 -2.00 -23.17
N GLN A 401 -12.61 -1.41 -22.17
CA GLN A 401 -12.88 -0.04 -21.72
C GLN A 401 -11.95 0.99 -22.35
N GLY A 402 -10.82 0.56 -22.87
CA GLY A 402 -9.80 1.38 -23.51
C GLY A 402 -9.27 0.71 -24.77
N ASP A 403 -8.54 1.47 -25.58
CA ASP A 403 -7.85 0.94 -26.75
C ASP A 403 -6.81 -0.10 -26.29
N CYS A 404 -6.83 -1.27 -26.88
CA CYS A 404 -5.94 -2.36 -26.49
C CYS A 404 -5.67 -3.31 -27.67
N SER A 405 -4.66 -4.17 -27.50
CA SER A 405 -4.31 -5.20 -28.48
C SER A 405 -4.45 -6.59 -27.84
N PRO A 406 -5.67 -7.16 -27.80
CA PRO A 406 -5.89 -8.48 -27.21
C PRO A 406 -5.11 -9.56 -27.92
N LEU A 407 -4.55 -10.50 -27.16
CA LEU A 407 -3.93 -11.73 -27.63
C LEU A 407 -4.81 -12.91 -27.30
N LEU A 408 -5.32 -13.57 -28.32
CA LEU A 408 -6.10 -14.79 -28.23
C LEU A 408 -5.19 -15.99 -28.49
N ILE A 409 -5.18 -16.96 -27.58
CA ILE A 409 -4.47 -18.22 -27.72
C ILE A 409 -5.48 -19.35 -27.67
N ALA A 410 -5.61 -20.09 -28.76
CA ALA A 410 -6.47 -21.28 -28.83
C ALA A 410 -5.60 -22.55 -28.75
N THR A 411 -5.98 -23.47 -27.88
CA THR A 411 -5.40 -24.81 -27.80
C THR A 411 -6.52 -25.81 -27.94
N ILE A 412 -6.49 -26.55 -29.04
CA ILE A 412 -7.57 -27.45 -29.43
C ILE A 412 -7.04 -28.86 -29.55
N PRO A 413 -7.33 -29.72 -28.56
CA PRO A 413 -7.12 -31.15 -28.67
C PRO A 413 -8.15 -31.75 -29.63
N PHE A 414 -7.73 -32.63 -30.53
CA PHE A 414 -8.64 -33.32 -31.42
C PHE A 414 -8.11 -34.70 -31.81
N THR A 415 -9.02 -35.57 -32.20
CA THR A 415 -8.72 -36.94 -32.63
C THR A 415 -9.20 -37.14 -34.05
N LEU A 416 -8.36 -37.74 -34.89
CA LEU A 416 -8.70 -38.17 -36.23
C LEU A 416 -8.73 -39.71 -36.33
N ASP A 417 -9.78 -40.27 -36.91
CA ASP A 417 -9.88 -41.68 -37.17
C ASP A 417 -9.23 -42.10 -38.48
N VAL A 418 -8.93 -41.14 -39.36
CA VAL A 418 -8.15 -41.32 -40.61
C VAL A 418 -7.34 -40.05 -40.88
N ASP A 419 -6.35 -40.20 -41.73
CA ASP A 419 -5.47 -39.08 -42.16
C ASP A 419 -6.29 -38.01 -42.88
N GLY A 420 -6.01 -36.75 -42.61
CA GLY A 420 -6.78 -35.68 -43.23
C GLY A 420 -6.25 -34.27 -42.97
N VAL A 421 -6.82 -33.33 -43.69
CA VAL A 421 -6.55 -31.90 -43.49
C VAL A 421 -7.60 -31.34 -42.55
N VAL A 422 -7.17 -30.71 -41.48
CA VAL A 422 -8.03 -29.95 -40.57
C VAL A 422 -7.70 -28.47 -40.68
N GLU A 423 -8.73 -27.65 -40.70
CA GLU A 423 -8.62 -26.21 -40.71
C GLU A 423 -9.32 -25.63 -39.49
N PHE A 424 -8.63 -24.76 -38.81
CA PHE A 424 -9.15 -23.95 -37.71
C PHE A 424 -9.15 -22.50 -38.14
N SER A 425 -10.24 -21.79 -37.92
CA SER A 425 -10.35 -20.36 -38.23
C SER A 425 -11.00 -19.61 -37.08
N ILE A 426 -10.57 -18.38 -36.87
CA ILE A 426 -11.16 -17.46 -35.89
C ILE A 426 -12.18 -16.60 -36.59
N TYR A 427 -13.33 -16.44 -35.95
CA TYR A 427 -14.42 -15.58 -36.42
C TYR A 427 -14.70 -14.50 -35.37
N ASN A 428 -15.01 -13.31 -35.82
CA ASN A 428 -15.67 -12.29 -35.02
C ASN A 428 -17.17 -12.33 -35.39
N GLY A 429 -17.97 -12.89 -34.50
CA GLY A 429 -19.36 -13.21 -34.79
C GLY A 429 -19.50 -14.16 -35.97
N LEU A 430 -20.00 -13.65 -37.10
CA LEU A 430 -20.18 -14.41 -38.33
C LEU A 430 -19.08 -14.17 -39.38
N VAL A 431 -18.17 -13.23 -39.14
CA VAL A 431 -17.13 -12.84 -40.10
C VAL A 431 -15.84 -13.60 -39.82
N GLU A 432 -15.35 -14.34 -40.82
CA GLU A 432 -14.06 -15.03 -40.75
C GLU A 432 -12.90 -14.02 -40.80
N MET A 433 -11.97 -14.14 -39.87
CA MET A 433 -10.74 -13.34 -39.84
C MET A 433 -9.74 -13.97 -40.79
N GLN A 434 -9.53 -13.34 -41.97
CA GLN A 434 -8.76 -13.96 -43.06
C GLN A 434 -7.31 -14.29 -42.71
N ASP A 435 -6.71 -13.50 -41.81
CA ASP A 435 -5.34 -13.71 -41.32
C ASP A 435 -5.24 -14.72 -40.18
N ALA A 436 -6.35 -15.27 -39.73
CA ALA A 436 -6.45 -16.21 -38.61
C ALA A 436 -6.99 -17.59 -39.03
N VAL A 437 -6.55 -18.07 -40.19
CA VAL A 437 -6.90 -19.40 -40.72
C VAL A 437 -5.69 -20.29 -40.67
N TYR A 438 -5.79 -21.40 -39.94
CA TYR A 438 -4.73 -22.37 -39.69
C TYR A 438 -5.11 -23.72 -40.30
N ARG A 439 -4.48 -24.11 -41.39
CA ARG A 439 -4.75 -25.35 -42.12
C ARG A 439 -3.50 -26.23 -42.10
N ALA A 440 -3.66 -27.48 -41.68
CA ALA A 440 -2.57 -28.45 -41.71
C ALA A 440 -3.08 -29.88 -41.97
N TYR A 441 -2.21 -30.71 -42.51
CA TYR A 441 -2.43 -32.16 -42.65
C TYR A 441 -2.01 -32.87 -41.36
N TYR A 442 -2.88 -33.77 -40.88
CA TYR A 442 -2.63 -34.56 -39.70
C TYR A 442 -2.88 -36.04 -40.00
N PRO A 443 -1.99 -36.95 -39.55
CA PRO A 443 -2.23 -38.37 -39.64
C PRO A 443 -3.34 -38.80 -38.66
N LYS A 444 -3.81 -40.04 -38.80
CA LYS A 444 -4.72 -40.63 -37.82
C LYS A 444 -4.12 -40.63 -36.41
N GLY A 445 -4.92 -40.27 -35.40
CA GLY A 445 -4.48 -40.23 -34.00
C GLY A 445 -4.96 -39.02 -33.24
N GLU A 446 -4.40 -38.82 -32.05
CA GLU A 446 -4.65 -37.66 -31.19
C GLU A 446 -3.67 -36.54 -31.50
N HIS A 447 -4.18 -35.31 -31.59
CA HIS A 447 -3.43 -34.13 -31.98
C HIS A 447 -3.78 -32.93 -31.12
N PHE A 448 -2.87 -31.94 -31.13
CA PHE A 448 -3.09 -30.61 -30.55
C PHE A 448 -2.82 -29.56 -31.62
N ALA A 449 -3.76 -28.66 -31.82
CA ALA A 449 -3.53 -27.45 -32.58
C ALA A 449 -3.45 -26.28 -31.60
N THR A 450 -2.36 -25.53 -31.65
CA THR A 450 -2.20 -24.29 -30.87
C THR A 450 -1.87 -23.17 -31.82
N PHE A 451 -2.65 -22.10 -31.74
CA PHE A 451 -2.44 -20.89 -32.53
C PHE A 451 -2.77 -19.66 -31.73
N ALA A 452 -2.16 -18.55 -32.10
CA ALA A 452 -2.35 -17.26 -31.43
C ALA A 452 -2.70 -16.21 -32.47
N TYR A 453 -3.62 -15.32 -32.11
CA TYR A 453 -4.05 -14.20 -32.92
C TYR A 453 -4.13 -12.94 -32.09
N MET A 454 -3.59 -11.83 -32.61
CA MET A 454 -3.60 -10.52 -31.98
C MET A 454 -4.18 -9.50 -32.96
N TRP A 455 -5.00 -8.58 -32.43
CA TRP A 455 -5.60 -7.51 -33.23
C TRP A 455 -5.75 -6.25 -32.38
N GLU A 456 -6.09 -5.15 -33.02
CA GLU A 456 -6.34 -3.88 -32.33
C GLU A 456 -7.85 -3.71 -32.07
N MET A 457 -8.20 -3.27 -30.87
CA MET A 457 -9.56 -2.95 -30.45
C MET A 457 -9.64 -1.52 -29.93
N GLU A 458 -10.66 -0.80 -30.35
CA GLU A 458 -11.00 0.51 -29.82
C GLU A 458 -11.81 0.39 -28.51
N ALA A 459 -11.71 1.43 -27.67
CA ALA A 459 -12.42 1.54 -26.41
C ALA A 459 -13.95 1.33 -26.55
N ASN A 460 -14.53 0.69 -25.55
CA ASN A 460 -15.96 0.37 -25.46
C ASN A 460 -16.52 -0.56 -26.57
N ASN A 461 -15.65 -1.23 -27.31
CA ASN A 461 -16.06 -2.21 -28.27
C ASN A 461 -16.35 -3.55 -27.60
N ARG A 462 -17.41 -4.23 -28.04
CA ARG A 462 -17.74 -5.60 -27.66
C ARG A 462 -17.50 -6.51 -28.86
N MET A 463 -16.80 -7.61 -28.62
CA MET A 463 -16.52 -8.59 -29.66
C MET A 463 -16.88 -9.99 -29.20
N GLU A 464 -17.33 -10.80 -30.16
CA GLU A 464 -17.61 -12.21 -29.97
C GLU A 464 -16.64 -13.00 -30.85
N PHE A 465 -15.66 -13.65 -30.22
CA PHE A 465 -14.74 -14.53 -30.92
C PHE A 465 -15.16 -15.97 -30.78
N ASN A 466 -15.25 -16.63 -31.93
CA ASN A 466 -15.42 -18.07 -31.95
C ASN A 466 -14.38 -18.73 -32.83
N VAL A 467 -13.89 -19.87 -32.38
CA VAL A 467 -13.00 -20.72 -33.17
C VAL A 467 -13.84 -21.80 -33.82
N ARG A 468 -13.72 -21.91 -35.13
CA ARG A 468 -14.40 -22.95 -35.91
C ARG A 468 -13.40 -23.92 -36.49
N ALA A 469 -13.81 -25.18 -36.54
CA ALA A 469 -13.04 -26.25 -37.14
C ALA A 469 -13.79 -26.90 -38.29
N LYS A 470 -13.12 -27.23 -39.38
CA LYS A 470 -13.64 -28.06 -40.46
C LYS A 470 -12.61 -29.07 -40.96
N CYS A 471 -13.07 -30.14 -41.54
CA CYS A 471 -12.23 -31.21 -42.03
C CYS A 471 -12.46 -31.42 -43.53
N TYR A 472 -11.40 -31.67 -44.28
CA TYR A 472 -11.43 -31.83 -45.73
C TYR A 472 -11.35 -33.29 -46.21
N ALA A 473 -11.31 -34.25 -45.31
CA ALA A 473 -11.32 -35.65 -45.68
C ALA A 473 -12.77 -36.17 -45.87
N ASP A 474 -12.92 -37.37 -46.51
CA ASP A 474 -14.19 -38.04 -46.66
C ASP A 474 -14.76 -38.61 -45.33
N LEU A 475 -14.56 -37.87 -44.28
CA LEU A 475 -14.77 -38.23 -42.91
C LEU A 475 -16.17 -37.77 -42.47
N THR A 476 -17.11 -38.63 -42.57
CA THR A 476 -18.48 -38.32 -42.17
C THR A 476 -18.74 -38.42 -40.68
N SER A 477 -17.81 -38.90 -39.86
CA SER A 477 -18.06 -39.06 -38.42
C SER A 477 -16.88 -39.21 -37.49
N SER A 478 -15.62 -38.93 -37.95
CA SER A 478 -14.47 -39.46 -37.24
C SER A 478 -13.45 -38.44 -36.72
N ALA A 479 -13.65 -37.15 -36.98
CA ALA A 479 -12.85 -36.10 -36.38
C ALA A 479 -13.57 -35.47 -35.19
N ARG A 480 -12.96 -35.43 -34.03
CA ARG A 480 -13.59 -34.95 -32.79
C ARG A 480 -12.66 -34.00 -32.04
N VAL A 481 -13.22 -32.89 -31.58
CA VAL A 481 -12.60 -31.95 -30.65
C VAL A 481 -13.17 -32.21 -29.26
N GLN A 482 -12.35 -32.19 -28.25
CA GLN A 482 -12.74 -32.24 -26.85
C GLN A 482 -11.77 -31.37 -26.04
N ASP A 483 -12.26 -30.73 -24.97
CA ASP A 483 -11.46 -29.86 -24.10
C ASP A 483 -10.75 -28.71 -24.85
N ALA A 484 -11.41 -28.10 -25.82
CA ALA A 484 -10.92 -26.93 -26.53
C ALA A 484 -10.74 -25.75 -25.57
N LYS A 485 -9.52 -25.24 -25.48
CA LYS A 485 -9.17 -24.11 -24.60
C LYS A 485 -8.99 -22.84 -25.41
N LEU A 486 -9.54 -21.75 -24.86
CA LEU A 486 -9.36 -20.41 -25.37
C LEU A 486 -8.85 -19.53 -24.23
N THR A 487 -7.68 -18.97 -24.42
CA THR A 487 -7.07 -18.02 -23.48
C THR A 487 -6.98 -16.68 -24.15
N MET A 488 -7.53 -15.64 -23.54
CA MET A 488 -7.39 -14.27 -23.98
C MET A 488 -6.59 -13.49 -22.96
N ILE A 489 -5.62 -12.75 -23.43
CA ILE A 489 -4.78 -11.86 -22.64
C ILE A 489 -4.95 -10.46 -23.19
N ALA A 490 -5.48 -9.54 -22.39
CA ALA A 490 -5.62 -8.14 -22.78
C ALA A 490 -5.57 -7.23 -21.56
N ASP A 491 -5.13 -6.01 -21.79
CA ASP A 491 -5.35 -4.88 -20.90
C ASP A 491 -6.74 -4.28 -21.10
N ALA A 492 -7.20 -3.49 -20.15
CA ALA A 492 -8.46 -2.75 -20.22
C ALA A 492 -9.75 -3.58 -20.49
N ILE A 493 -9.78 -4.86 -20.10
CA ILE A 493 -11.00 -5.67 -20.20
C ILE A 493 -12.03 -5.19 -19.17
N ASN A 494 -13.29 -5.05 -19.63
CA ASN A 494 -14.40 -4.73 -18.75
C ASN A 494 -14.71 -5.91 -17.81
N ASN A 495 -14.91 -5.62 -16.52
CA ASN A 495 -15.27 -6.61 -15.51
C ASN A 495 -16.64 -7.27 -15.76
N SER A 496 -17.48 -6.67 -16.61
CA SER A 496 -18.76 -7.20 -17.05
C SER A 496 -18.67 -8.15 -18.25
N THR A 497 -17.46 -8.59 -18.63
CA THR A 497 -17.26 -9.54 -19.71
C THR A 497 -17.96 -10.85 -19.38
N VAL A 498 -18.90 -11.24 -20.23
CA VAL A 498 -19.69 -12.47 -20.11
C VAL A 498 -19.24 -13.43 -21.18
N VAL A 499 -18.99 -14.67 -20.79
CA VAL A 499 -18.80 -15.76 -21.74
C VAL A 499 -20.19 -16.33 -22.03
N ASP A 500 -20.64 -16.19 -23.27
CA ASP A 500 -21.93 -16.66 -23.72
C ASP A 500 -21.79 -18.02 -24.41
N PHE A 501 -22.48 -19.00 -23.89
CA PHE A 501 -22.47 -20.39 -24.36
C PHE A 501 -23.71 -20.80 -25.12
N GLU A 502 -24.72 -19.98 -25.14
CA GLU A 502 -26.00 -20.33 -25.76
C GLU A 502 -25.93 -20.45 -27.29
N SER A 503 -24.89 -19.90 -27.89
CA SER A 503 -24.66 -19.96 -29.35
C SER A 503 -24.04 -21.27 -29.86
N ILE A 504 -23.61 -22.16 -28.96
CA ILE A 504 -23.04 -23.45 -29.33
C ILE A 504 -24.16 -24.50 -29.31
N SER A 505 -24.77 -24.72 -30.45
CA SER A 505 -25.74 -25.82 -30.61
C SER A 505 -25.00 -27.15 -30.73
N VAL A 506 -24.85 -27.85 -29.62
CA VAL A 506 -24.24 -29.19 -29.55
C VAL A 506 -25.21 -30.10 -28.78
N ASP A 507 -25.25 -31.38 -29.14
CA ASP A 507 -25.87 -32.42 -28.31
C ASP A 507 -25.06 -32.51 -26.99
N ARG A 508 -25.53 -31.77 -26.00
CA ARG A 508 -24.88 -31.67 -24.66
C ARG A 508 -25.27 -32.88 -23.84
N THR A 509 -24.37 -33.80 -23.65
CA THR A 509 -24.58 -34.91 -22.71
C THR A 509 -24.18 -34.56 -21.29
N GLU A 510 -23.18 -33.72 -21.07
CA GLU A 510 -22.79 -33.11 -19.76
C GLU A 510 -21.89 -31.89 -19.98
N PRO A 511 -22.35 -30.63 -19.79
CA PRO A 511 -21.50 -29.47 -19.94
C PRO A 511 -20.68 -29.22 -18.65
N THR A 512 -19.38 -29.29 -18.76
CA THR A 512 -18.48 -28.75 -17.72
C THR A 512 -17.80 -27.51 -18.28
N MET A 513 -18.14 -26.36 -17.74
CA MET A 513 -17.54 -25.08 -18.13
C MET A 513 -16.85 -24.44 -16.95
N ALA A 514 -15.57 -24.08 -17.12
CA ALA A 514 -14.83 -23.33 -16.16
C ALA A 514 -14.31 -22.03 -16.80
N VAL A 515 -14.70 -20.90 -16.25
CA VAL A 515 -14.15 -19.58 -16.60
C VAL A 515 -13.37 -19.06 -15.40
N GLU A 516 -12.09 -18.84 -15.59
CA GLU A 516 -11.23 -18.29 -14.56
C GLU A 516 -10.69 -16.93 -15.03
N LYS A 517 -10.85 -15.92 -14.18
CA LYS A 517 -10.31 -14.59 -14.41
C LYS A 517 -9.15 -14.33 -13.45
N PHE A 518 -7.99 -14.01 -14.01
CA PHE A 518 -6.80 -13.68 -13.23
C PHE A 518 -6.34 -12.26 -13.52
N ALA A 519 -6.19 -11.46 -12.49
CA ALA A 519 -5.50 -10.18 -12.59
C ALA A 519 -4.01 -10.41 -12.37
N VAL A 520 -3.21 -10.25 -13.42
CA VAL A 520 -1.76 -10.48 -13.34
C VAL A 520 -1.06 -9.17 -12.96
N LYS A 521 -0.97 -8.89 -11.67
CA LYS A 521 -0.22 -7.74 -11.16
C LYS A 521 1.30 -7.87 -11.35
N SER A 522 1.80 -9.08 -11.57
CA SER A 522 3.24 -9.39 -11.56
C SER A 522 3.96 -9.19 -12.89
N ILE A 523 3.25 -8.98 -13.99
CA ILE A 523 3.88 -8.67 -15.30
C ILE A 523 4.67 -7.36 -15.24
N ILE A 524 4.31 -6.50 -14.34
CA ILE A 524 4.98 -5.25 -14.02
C ILE A 524 6.47 -5.43 -13.72
N TYR A 525 6.83 -6.54 -13.09
CA TYR A 525 8.21 -6.81 -12.70
C TYR A 525 9.11 -7.30 -13.83
N THR A 526 8.54 -7.75 -14.92
CA THR A 526 9.33 -8.08 -16.10
C THR A 526 9.94 -6.85 -16.76
N GLN A 527 9.44 -5.65 -16.46
CA GLN A 527 10.01 -4.41 -16.98
C GLN A 527 11.26 -3.95 -16.21
N GLY A 528 11.33 -4.22 -14.91
CA GLY A 528 12.53 -3.95 -14.12
C GLY A 528 13.77 -4.73 -14.58
N ILE A 529 13.55 -5.80 -15.32
CA ILE A 529 14.60 -6.72 -15.77
C ILE A 529 15.35 -6.19 -16.99
N ASN A 530 14.74 -5.32 -17.77
CA ASN A 530 15.40 -4.65 -18.89
C ASN A 530 16.40 -3.56 -18.44
N ALA A 531 16.39 -3.19 -17.19
CA ALA A 531 17.27 -2.17 -16.63
C ALA A 531 18.58 -2.72 -16.05
N GLY A 532 18.93 -3.98 -16.33
CA GLY A 532 20.28 -4.52 -16.21
C GLY A 532 20.99 -4.40 -14.88
N SER A 533 20.31 -4.33 -13.72
CA SER A 533 20.96 -4.44 -12.40
C SER A 533 20.05 -4.21 -11.19
N SER A 534 18.74 -4.23 -11.32
CA SER A 534 17.89 -4.14 -10.14
C SER A 534 17.65 -5.54 -9.57
N THR A 535 18.14 -5.77 -8.38
CA THR A 535 17.78 -6.92 -7.56
C THR A 535 16.28 -6.83 -7.24
N TRP A 536 15.54 -7.83 -7.66
CA TRP A 536 14.14 -7.97 -7.26
C TRP A 536 14.09 -8.61 -5.87
N ASP A 537 13.44 -7.96 -4.92
CA ASP A 537 13.33 -8.41 -3.52
C ASP A 537 11.92 -8.94 -3.15
N GLY A 538 11.04 -9.07 -4.14
CA GLY A 538 9.71 -9.61 -3.96
C GLY A 538 9.63 -11.13 -4.04
N THR A 539 8.77 -11.76 -3.28
CA THR A 539 8.40 -13.16 -3.43
C THR A 539 7.31 -13.30 -4.49
N LEU A 540 7.62 -13.94 -5.62
CA LEU A 540 6.63 -14.30 -6.61
C LEU A 540 6.07 -15.69 -6.30
N SER A 541 4.77 -15.76 -5.98
CA SER A 541 4.08 -17.04 -5.92
C SER A 541 3.60 -17.39 -7.33
N PHE A 542 4.28 -18.31 -7.98
CA PHE A 542 3.89 -18.79 -9.31
C PHE A 542 2.48 -19.39 -9.32
N LYS A 543 2.09 -20.00 -8.23
CA LYS A 543 0.77 -20.62 -8.09
C LYS A 543 -0.35 -19.56 -8.09
N GLU A 544 -0.11 -18.41 -7.47
CA GLU A 544 -1.06 -17.30 -7.45
C GLU A 544 -1.01 -16.47 -8.73
N ALA A 545 0.18 -16.25 -9.30
CA ALA A 545 0.35 -15.42 -10.49
C ALA A 545 -0.09 -16.09 -11.79
N PHE A 546 0.07 -17.40 -11.88
CA PHE A 546 -0.13 -18.11 -13.14
C PHE A 546 -1.18 -19.23 -13.08
N GLY A 547 -1.65 -19.61 -11.89
CA GLY A 547 -2.66 -20.66 -11.75
C GLY A 547 -2.29 -21.93 -12.52
N ASN A 548 -3.17 -22.39 -13.38
CA ASN A 548 -2.94 -23.55 -14.25
C ASN A 548 -2.53 -23.15 -15.69
N ILE A 549 -2.02 -21.96 -15.91
CA ILE A 549 -1.60 -21.51 -17.24
C ILE A 549 -0.32 -22.24 -17.64
N ALA A 550 -0.35 -22.90 -18.78
CA ALA A 550 0.86 -23.41 -19.41
C ALA A 550 1.67 -22.27 -20.02
N LEU A 551 2.68 -21.80 -19.31
CA LEU A 551 3.60 -20.79 -19.82
C LEU A 551 4.58 -21.45 -20.78
N THR A 552 4.40 -21.20 -22.06
CA THR A 552 5.28 -21.74 -23.11
C THR A 552 6.60 -20.98 -23.25
N LYS A 553 6.72 -19.78 -22.67
CA LYS A 553 7.97 -19.00 -22.61
C LYS A 553 7.98 -18.10 -21.38
N VAL A 554 8.63 -18.53 -20.32
CA VAL A 554 9.13 -17.64 -19.29
C VAL A 554 10.54 -17.21 -19.69
N ASN A 555 10.81 -15.94 -19.74
CA ASN A 555 12.18 -15.48 -19.96
C ASN A 555 12.97 -15.77 -18.66
N ALA A 556 13.78 -16.80 -18.70
CA ALA A 556 14.50 -17.28 -17.51
C ALA A 556 15.47 -16.25 -16.92
N LEU A 557 15.86 -15.22 -17.70
CA LEU A 557 16.62 -14.08 -17.18
C LEU A 557 15.87 -13.31 -16.09
N ALA A 558 14.51 -13.43 -16.07
CA ALA A 558 13.69 -12.80 -15.04
C ALA A 558 13.87 -13.43 -13.64
N PHE A 559 14.40 -14.59 -13.55
CA PHE A 559 14.61 -15.32 -12.30
C PHE A 559 16.07 -15.33 -11.85
N ASN A 560 16.91 -14.61 -12.58
CA ASN A 560 18.30 -14.52 -12.23
C ASN A 560 18.46 -13.78 -10.91
N GLU A 561 19.11 -14.36 -9.93
CA GLU A 561 19.44 -13.79 -8.61
C GLU A 561 18.27 -13.49 -7.66
N SER A 562 17.02 -13.55 -8.10
CA SER A 562 15.88 -13.14 -7.26
C SER A 562 15.23 -14.28 -6.48
N ILE A 563 15.56 -15.52 -6.76
CA ILE A 563 15.21 -16.63 -5.89
C ILE A 563 16.34 -16.77 -4.86
N SER A 564 16.43 -15.81 -3.95
CA SER A 564 17.14 -16.09 -2.72
C SER A 564 16.27 -17.09 -1.96
N THR A 565 16.65 -18.35 -1.99
CA THR A 565 16.15 -19.31 -1.05
C THR A 565 16.53 -18.80 0.33
N SER A 566 15.58 -18.19 1.04
CA SER A 566 15.78 -18.01 2.48
C SER A 566 16.11 -19.41 3.01
N ARG A 567 17.02 -19.52 3.97
CA ARG A 567 17.46 -20.79 4.59
C ARG A 567 16.32 -21.64 5.20
N THR A 568 15.07 -21.24 5.05
CA THR A 568 13.86 -21.91 5.51
C THR A 568 13.03 -22.49 4.37
N ALA A 569 13.62 -22.64 3.19
CA ALA A 569 13.08 -23.34 2.05
C ALA A 569 12.62 -22.48 0.90
N PRO A 570 12.02 -22.70 -0.15
CA PRO A 570 11.44 -24.00 -0.40
C PRO A 570 12.57 -24.97 -0.67
N THR A 571 12.54 -26.01 0.06
CA THR A 571 13.26 -27.20 -0.27
C THR A 571 13.08 -27.47 -1.77
N LYS A 572 14.03 -28.14 -2.36
CA LYS A 572 13.99 -28.71 -3.73
C LYS A 572 12.59 -29.13 -4.19
N SER A 573 11.75 -29.64 -3.27
CA SER A 573 10.35 -30.01 -3.52
C SER A 573 9.44 -28.84 -3.91
N GLY A 574 9.61 -27.64 -3.37
CA GLY A 574 8.77 -26.50 -3.71
C GLY A 574 9.00 -25.98 -5.13
N ILE A 575 10.27 -25.98 -5.57
CA ILE A 575 10.60 -25.58 -6.95
C ILE A 575 10.16 -26.67 -7.94
N VAL A 576 10.27 -27.94 -7.57
CA VAL A 576 9.80 -29.06 -8.40
C VAL A 576 8.27 -29.07 -8.50
N GLU A 577 7.54 -28.75 -7.44
CA GLU A 577 6.09 -28.60 -7.51
C GLU A 577 5.66 -27.44 -8.40
N VAL A 578 6.34 -26.30 -8.33
CA VAL A 578 6.08 -25.16 -9.20
C VAL A 578 6.35 -25.52 -10.67
N ILE A 579 7.45 -26.22 -10.94
CA ILE A 579 7.79 -26.67 -12.30
C ILE A 579 6.83 -27.74 -12.80
N ASN A 580 6.40 -28.66 -11.94
CA ASN A 580 5.46 -29.72 -12.32
C ASN A 580 4.01 -29.22 -12.47
N SER A 581 3.61 -28.18 -11.73
CA SER A 581 2.27 -27.57 -11.88
C SER A 581 2.18 -26.63 -13.10
N ILE A 582 3.32 -26.07 -13.51
CA ILE A 582 3.46 -25.34 -14.77
C ILE A 582 4.01 -26.33 -15.76
N SER A 583 3.25 -26.82 -16.69
CA SER A 583 3.72 -27.75 -17.73
C SER A 583 4.82 -27.11 -18.60
N LEU A 584 5.97 -26.83 -17.98
CA LEU A 584 7.12 -26.20 -18.61
C LEU A 584 7.91 -27.26 -19.37
N THR A 585 7.43 -27.64 -20.52
CA THR A 585 8.13 -28.55 -21.42
C THR A 585 9.45 -27.98 -21.97
N ARG A 586 9.69 -26.67 -21.80
CA ARG A 586 10.93 -25.97 -22.17
C ARG A 586 11.19 -24.74 -21.32
N ILE A 587 11.63 -24.89 -20.10
CA ILE A 587 12.48 -23.86 -19.51
C ILE A 587 13.87 -24.08 -20.11
N SER A 588 14.43 -23.06 -20.73
CA SER A 588 15.85 -23.06 -21.00
C SER A 588 16.56 -22.96 -19.65
N VAL A 589 17.05 -24.10 -19.13
CA VAL A 589 17.79 -24.19 -17.86
C VAL A 589 19.03 -23.29 -17.88
N ALA A 590 19.48 -22.85 -19.05
CA ALA A 590 20.57 -21.89 -19.22
C ALA A 590 20.29 -20.47 -18.61
N GLY A 591 19.07 -20.21 -18.13
CA GLY A 591 18.76 -18.96 -17.46
C GLY A 591 18.70 -19.03 -15.93
N PHE A 592 18.82 -20.22 -15.35
CA PHE A 592 18.99 -20.33 -13.90
C PHE A 592 20.48 -20.13 -13.60
N ASN A 593 20.77 -19.10 -12.86
CA ASN A 593 22.13 -18.85 -12.43
C ASN A 593 22.59 -19.97 -11.49
N GLU A 594 23.89 -20.19 -11.42
CA GLU A 594 24.57 -21.17 -10.55
C GLU A 594 24.18 -21.06 -9.05
N SER A 595 23.45 -19.99 -8.65
CA SER A 595 22.92 -19.84 -7.29
C SER A 595 21.70 -20.71 -6.95
N CYS A 596 21.10 -21.41 -7.94
CA CYS A 596 20.13 -22.48 -7.70
C CYS A 596 20.83 -23.83 -7.69
N GLU A 597 21.80 -24.02 -6.81
CA GLU A 597 22.31 -25.35 -6.50
C GLU A 597 21.20 -26.11 -5.77
N PHE A 598 20.64 -27.08 -6.47
CA PHE A 598 19.91 -28.16 -5.83
C PHE A 598 20.95 -29.01 -5.12
N ALA A 599 21.04 -28.94 -3.80
CA ALA A 599 21.80 -29.90 -3.05
C ALA A 599 21.23 -31.27 -3.38
N ASP A 600 22.09 -32.14 -3.92
CA ASP A 600 21.78 -33.55 -4.06
C ASP A 600 21.68 -34.15 -2.67
N ASP A 601 20.50 -34.63 -2.32
CA ASP A 601 20.26 -35.66 -1.31
C ASP A 601 19.68 -36.90 -1.99
#